data_7053ed36c832604b14988a381d112e5b
#
_entry.id   7053ed36c832604b14988a381d112e5b
#
_cell.length_a   1.000
_cell.length_b   1.000
_cell.length_c   1.000
_cell.angle_alpha   90.00
_cell.angle_beta   90.00
_cell.angle_gamma   90.00
#
_symmetry.space_group_name_H-M   'P 1'
#
loop_
_entity.id
_entity.type
_entity.pdbx_description
1 polymer ?
#
loop_
_entity_poly.entity_id
_entity_poly.type
_entity_poly.pdbx_seq_one_letter_code
_entity_poly.pdbx_strand_id
1 'polypeptide(L)'
;METADTKRLGHVMVDLETMGNKSNSVICSLGAVEFDINTGELGREFYTRVDMQSCLDRGLIVNADTIEWWLMQSESARKKVTEGIGKNLAQALYEFKLYLEQLGANTVQLWGNGVRFDMGILEDAYRACNLKEPWNFRCERDVRTLVSFAPEVKDHFPKFGTEHNPIDDCKYQIGYCTAIWQNLKGI
;
A
#
# COMPACT_ATOMS: atom_id res chain seq x y z
N MET A 1 -6.65 33.02 -7.62
CA MET A 1 -6.13 32.26 -6.45
C MET A 1 -5.12 31.27 -7.00
N GLU A 2 -3.83 31.58 -6.87
CA GLU A 2 -2.78 30.64 -7.19
C GLU A 2 -2.92 29.42 -6.26
N THR A 3 -3.19 28.25 -6.83
CA THR A 3 -3.06 26.99 -6.12
C THR A 3 -1.59 26.84 -5.79
N ALA A 4 -1.23 26.87 -4.51
CA ALA A 4 0.10 26.55 -4.05
C ALA A 4 0.54 25.24 -4.76
N ASP A 5 1.57 25.31 -5.56
CA ASP A 5 2.18 24.17 -6.23
C ASP A 5 2.77 23.28 -5.12
N THR A 6 1.97 22.35 -4.63
CA THR A 6 2.41 21.44 -3.56
C THR A 6 3.51 20.58 -4.16
N LYS A 7 4.73 20.74 -3.68
CA LYS A 7 5.92 19.93 -4.03
C LYS A 7 5.50 18.46 -4.04
N ARG A 8 5.68 17.78 -5.17
CA ARG A 8 5.49 16.34 -5.29
C ARG A 8 6.75 15.62 -4.82
N LEU A 9 6.59 14.62 -3.97
CA LEU A 9 7.73 13.90 -3.39
C LEU A 9 8.21 12.74 -4.28
N GLY A 10 7.39 12.35 -5.27
CA GLY A 10 7.78 11.44 -6.36
C GLY A 10 7.62 9.95 -6.08
N HIS A 11 7.38 9.54 -4.85
CA HIS A 11 7.21 8.15 -4.44
C HIS A 11 5.93 7.98 -3.63
N VAL A 12 5.30 6.80 -3.72
CA VAL A 12 4.15 6.39 -2.91
C VAL A 12 4.39 4.97 -2.42
N MET A 13 4.39 4.76 -1.12
CA MET A 13 4.35 3.45 -0.50
C MET A 13 2.90 3.01 -0.40
N VAL A 14 2.62 1.76 -0.77
CA VAL A 14 1.29 1.15 -0.73
C VAL A 14 1.34 -0.08 0.14
N ASP A 15 0.32 -0.28 0.94
CA ASP A 15 0.14 -1.47 1.77
C ASP A 15 -1.32 -1.89 1.79
N LEU A 16 -1.58 -3.19 1.67
CA LEU A 16 -2.91 -3.78 1.63
C LEU A 16 -3.12 -4.76 2.78
N GLU A 17 -4.26 -4.64 3.44
CA GLU A 17 -4.78 -5.73 4.26
C GLU A 17 -5.78 -6.56 3.47
N THR A 18 -5.61 -7.88 3.47
CA THR A 18 -6.35 -8.78 2.59
C THR A 18 -6.83 -10.05 3.29
N MET A 19 -7.82 -10.72 2.71
CA MET A 19 -8.27 -12.05 3.15
C MET A 19 -7.69 -13.18 2.29
N GLY A 20 -6.51 -12.96 1.70
CA GLY A 20 -5.80 -13.96 0.91
C GLY A 20 -4.41 -13.50 0.50
N ASN A 21 -3.65 -14.39 -0.13
CA ASN A 21 -2.27 -14.17 -0.58
C ASN A 21 -2.06 -14.38 -2.09
N LYS A 22 -3.15 -14.34 -2.86
CA LYS A 22 -3.16 -14.42 -4.33
C LYS A 22 -3.57 -13.08 -4.92
N SER A 23 -3.26 -12.86 -6.19
CA SER A 23 -3.58 -11.59 -6.87
C SER A 23 -5.08 -11.27 -6.89
N ASN A 24 -5.94 -12.28 -6.88
CA ASN A 24 -7.39 -12.12 -6.83
C ASN A 24 -7.98 -12.14 -5.41
N SER A 25 -7.22 -11.75 -4.40
CA SER A 25 -7.66 -11.75 -3.00
C SER A 25 -8.59 -10.59 -2.68
N VAL A 26 -9.55 -10.84 -1.77
CA VAL A 26 -10.41 -9.82 -1.17
C VAL A 26 -9.55 -8.80 -0.41
N ILE A 27 -9.75 -7.52 -0.68
CA ILE A 27 -9.10 -6.40 0.00
C ILE A 27 -9.96 -5.96 1.18
N CYS A 28 -9.36 -5.80 2.36
CA CYS A 28 -10.00 -5.28 3.57
C CYS A 28 -9.76 -3.79 3.74
N SER A 29 -8.54 -3.35 3.47
CA SER A 29 -8.17 -1.94 3.49
C SER A 29 -6.96 -1.67 2.58
N LEU A 30 -6.84 -0.43 2.17
CA LEU A 30 -5.77 0.10 1.33
C LEU A 30 -5.22 1.35 2.00
N GLY A 31 -3.92 1.35 2.29
CA GLY A 31 -3.15 2.49 2.73
C GLY A 31 -2.12 2.90 1.69
N ALA A 32 -1.87 4.21 1.59
CA ALA A 32 -0.78 4.74 0.78
C ALA A 32 -0.25 6.03 1.37
N VAL A 33 1.08 6.23 1.27
CA VAL A 33 1.77 7.40 1.80
C VAL A 33 2.75 7.92 0.76
N GLU A 34 2.59 9.20 0.37
CA GLU A 34 3.56 9.90 -0.48
C GLU A 34 4.84 10.16 0.31
N PHE A 35 6.02 10.03 -0.34
CA PHE A 35 7.29 10.28 0.32
C PHE A 35 8.42 10.65 -0.65
N ASP A 36 9.49 11.23 -0.10
CA ASP A 36 10.77 11.43 -0.79
C ASP A 36 11.77 10.37 -0.33
N ILE A 37 12.24 9.52 -1.23
CA ILE A 37 13.16 8.41 -0.91
C ILE A 37 14.53 8.90 -0.42
N ASN A 38 14.95 10.13 -0.76
CA ASN A 38 16.25 10.66 -0.36
C ASN A 38 16.24 11.23 1.06
N THR A 39 15.09 11.80 1.49
CA THR A 39 14.99 12.52 2.77
C THR A 39 14.11 11.79 3.80
N GLY A 40 13.21 10.92 3.35
CA GLY A 40 12.17 10.33 4.19
C GLY A 40 11.02 11.28 4.52
N GLU A 41 10.99 12.48 3.89
CA GLU A 41 9.86 13.41 4.03
C GLU A 41 8.57 12.72 3.64
N LEU A 42 7.56 12.79 4.51
CA LEU A 42 6.22 12.24 4.28
C LEU A 42 5.31 13.31 3.73
N GLY A 43 4.52 12.95 2.71
CA GLY A 43 3.54 13.82 2.09
C GLY A 43 2.11 13.41 2.40
N ARG A 44 1.28 13.36 1.36
CA ARG A 44 -0.14 13.04 1.48
C ARG A 44 -0.35 11.58 1.82
N GLU A 45 -1.35 11.34 2.66
CA GLU A 45 -1.79 9.99 3.03
C GLU A 45 -3.14 9.68 2.37
N PHE A 46 -3.33 8.43 2.02
CA PHE A 46 -4.60 7.87 1.58
C PHE A 46 -4.91 6.64 2.40
N TYR A 47 -6.12 6.54 2.93
CA TYR A 47 -6.61 5.34 3.59
C TYR A 47 -8.08 5.12 3.25
N THR A 48 -8.41 3.88 2.95
CA THR A 48 -9.80 3.47 2.79
C THR A 48 -10.01 2.04 3.27
N ARG A 49 -11.13 1.81 3.93
CA ARG A 49 -11.66 0.47 4.14
C ARG A 49 -12.47 0.05 2.94
N VAL A 50 -12.37 -1.23 2.59
CA VAL A 50 -13.15 -1.84 1.50
C VAL A 50 -14.22 -2.75 2.10
N ASP A 51 -15.42 -2.70 1.55
CA ASP A 51 -16.47 -3.66 1.84
C ASP A 51 -16.12 -5.01 1.19
N MET A 52 -15.80 -5.99 2.04
CA MET A 52 -15.38 -7.32 1.59
C MET A 52 -16.44 -8.01 0.75
N GLN A 53 -17.75 -7.80 1.04
CA GLN A 53 -18.81 -8.39 0.24
C GLN A 53 -18.77 -7.85 -1.19
N SER A 54 -18.50 -6.56 -1.37
CA SER A 54 -18.35 -5.97 -2.70
C SER A 54 -17.18 -6.55 -3.50
N CYS A 55 -16.13 -7.04 -2.84
CA CYS A 55 -15.04 -7.77 -3.47
C CYS A 55 -15.49 -9.16 -3.93
N LEU A 56 -16.20 -9.90 -3.07
CA LEU A 56 -16.75 -11.22 -3.39
C LEU A 56 -17.75 -11.15 -4.55
N ASP A 57 -18.60 -10.14 -4.59
CA ASP A 57 -19.56 -9.90 -5.68
C ASP A 57 -18.87 -9.65 -7.04
N ARG A 58 -17.60 -9.27 -7.01
CA ARG A 58 -16.75 -9.10 -8.19
C ARG A 58 -15.87 -10.33 -8.50
N GLY A 59 -16.04 -11.43 -7.76
CA GLY A 59 -15.32 -12.67 -7.97
C GLY A 59 -13.93 -12.73 -7.34
N LEU A 60 -13.57 -11.77 -6.47
CA LEU A 60 -12.39 -11.90 -5.63
C LEU A 60 -12.62 -12.96 -4.58
N ILE A 61 -11.56 -13.58 -4.08
CA ILE A 61 -11.66 -14.75 -3.20
C ILE A 61 -11.03 -14.50 -1.83
N VAL A 62 -11.50 -15.26 -0.84
CA VAL A 62 -10.85 -15.40 0.47
C VAL A 62 -10.06 -16.70 0.54
N ASN A 63 -9.03 -16.74 1.35
CA ASN A 63 -8.23 -17.94 1.61
C ASN A 63 -8.41 -18.35 3.08
N ALA A 64 -8.69 -19.64 3.32
CA ALA A 64 -8.93 -20.15 4.66
C ALA A 64 -7.74 -19.94 5.60
N ASP A 65 -6.52 -20.21 5.12
CA ASP A 65 -5.29 -20.03 5.93
C ASP A 65 -5.12 -18.57 6.36
N THR A 66 -5.50 -17.60 5.50
CA THR A 66 -5.43 -16.18 5.83
C THR A 66 -6.51 -15.79 6.84
N ILE A 67 -7.71 -16.35 6.74
CA ILE A 67 -8.76 -16.14 7.76
C ILE A 67 -8.31 -16.68 9.10
N GLU A 68 -7.77 -17.91 9.16
CA GLU A 68 -7.24 -18.52 10.39
C GLU A 68 -6.11 -17.68 10.97
N TRP A 69 -5.20 -17.19 10.12
CA TRP A 69 -4.13 -16.30 10.54
C TRP A 69 -4.68 -15.00 11.17
N TRP A 70 -5.70 -14.37 10.56
CA TRP A 70 -6.37 -13.19 11.15
C TRP A 70 -7.01 -13.48 12.50
N LEU A 71 -7.65 -14.63 12.67
CA LEU A 71 -8.26 -15.03 13.94
C LEU A 71 -7.23 -15.15 15.08
N MET A 72 -5.98 -15.45 14.77
CA MET A 72 -4.87 -15.52 15.73
C MET A 72 -4.22 -14.16 16.03
N GLN A 73 -4.51 -13.11 15.26
CA GLN A 73 -3.96 -11.78 15.50
C GLN A 73 -4.55 -11.13 16.76
N SER A 74 -3.90 -10.04 17.24
CA SER A 74 -4.40 -9.25 18.36
C SER A 74 -5.81 -8.68 18.08
N GLU A 75 -6.56 -8.40 19.13
CA GLU A 75 -7.88 -7.77 19.00
C GLU A 75 -7.78 -6.44 18.23
N SER A 76 -6.75 -5.64 18.50
CA SER A 76 -6.52 -4.37 17.82
C SER A 76 -6.30 -4.54 16.31
N ALA A 77 -5.52 -5.52 15.89
CA ALA A 77 -5.30 -5.83 14.48
C ALA A 77 -6.59 -6.29 13.80
N ARG A 78 -7.34 -7.21 14.44
CA ARG A 78 -8.63 -7.67 13.91
C ARG A 78 -9.63 -6.53 13.75
N LYS A 79 -9.70 -5.62 14.71
CA LYS A 79 -10.57 -4.44 14.63
C LYS A 79 -10.26 -3.58 13.41
N LYS A 80 -9.00 -3.41 13.04
CA LYS A 80 -8.62 -2.61 11.86
C LYS A 80 -9.21 -3.13 10.54
N VAL A 81 -9.37 -4.44 10.39
CA VAL A 81 -9.95 -5.04 9.19
C VAL A 81 -11.47 -5.25 9.27
N THR A 82 -12.08 -5.08 10.45
CA THR A 82 -13.51 -5.36 10.66
C THR A 82 -14.34 -4.14 11.07
N GLU A 83 -13.76 -3.14 11.76
CA GLU A 83 -14.52 -2.01 12.28
C GLU A 83 -14.84 -0.94 11.22
N GLY A 84 -16.03 -0.35 11.34
CA GLY A 84 -16.50 0.72 10.48
C GLY A 84 -17.14 0.23 9.17
N ILE A 85 -17.66 1.16 8.40
CA ILE A 85 -18.31 0.87 7.11
C ILE A 85 -17.26 0.92 6.01
N GLY A 86 -17.05 -0.22 5.31
CA GLY A 86 -16.21 -0.27 4.12
C GLY A 86 -16.88 0.38 2.91
N LYS A 87 -16.10 0.97 2.03
CA LYS A 87 -16.57 1.48 0.74
C LYS A 87 -16.68 0.34 -0.26
N ASN A 88 -17.62 0.44 -1.19
CA ASN A 88 -17.66 -0.47 -2.32
C ASN A 88 -16.30 -0.48 -3.05
N LEU A 89 -15.84 -1.66 -3.49
CA LEU A 89 -14.54 -1.84 -4.12
C LEU A 89 -14.28 -0.84 -5.25
N ALA A 90 -15.23 -0.69 -6.18
CA ALA A 90 -15.06 0.23 -7.31
C ALA A 90 -14.92 1.71 -6.86
N GLN A 91 -15.63 2.11 -5.79
CA GLN A 91 -15.48 3.44 -5.22
C GLN A 91 -14.12 3.62 -4.55
N ALA A 92 -13.66 2.65 -3.77
CA ALA A 92 -12.35 2.69 -3.12
C ALA A 92 -11.21 2.82 -4.15
N LEU A 93 -11.27 2.05 -5.23
CA LEU A 93 -10.32 2.09 -6.33
C LEU A 93 -10.37 3.43 -7.10
N TYR A 94 -11.56 4.00 -7.29
CA TYR A 94 -11.72 5.31 -7.92
C TYR A 94 -11.11 6.43 -7.07
N GLU A 95 -11.31 6.41 -5.77
CA GLU A 95 -10.70 7.40 -4.85
C GLU A 95 -9.17 7.24 -4.81
N PHE A 96 -8.65 6.02 -4.81
CA PHE A 96 -7.21 5.77 -4.93
C PHE A 96 -6.64 6.28 -6.25
N LYS A 97 -7.37 6.10 -7.36
CA LYS A 97 -7.01 6.71 -8.64
C LYS A 97 -6.89 8.23 -8.54
N LEU A 98 -7.89 8.91 -7.94
CA LEU A 98 -7.86 10.37 -7.77
C LEU A 98 -6.67 10.82 -6.91
N TYR A 99 -6.33 10.06 -5.87
CA TYR A 99 -5.14 10.32 -5.05
C TYR A 99 -3.87 10.25 -5.89
N LEU A 100 -3.68 9.20 -6.69
CA LEU A 100 -2.51 9.05 -7.55
C LEU A 100 -2.45 10.13 -8.66
N GLU A 101 -3.58 10.50 -9.24
CA GLU A 101 -3.65 11.55 -10.25
C GLU A 101 -3.16 12.91 -9.73
N GLN A 102 -3.45 13.24 -8.46
CA GLN A 102 -2.92 14.45 -7.81
C GLN A 102 -1.40 14.41 -7.64
N LEU A 103 -0.81 13.22 -7.54
CA LEU A 103 0.63 13.00 -7.37
C LEU A 103 1.38 12.77 -8.69
N GLY A 104 0.64 12.68 -9.81
CA GLY A 104 1.20 12.39 -11.13
C GLY A 104 1.29 10.90 -11.43
N ALA A 105 0.14 10.24 -11.49
CA ALA A 105 -0.04 8.79 -11.62
C ALA A 105 0.88 8.07 -12.62
N ASN A 106 1.24 8.70 -13.73
CA ASN A 106 2.11 8.10 -14.75
C ASN A 106 3.62 8.23 -14.46
N THR A 107 4.01 8.96 -13.43
CA THR A 107 5.42 9.27 -13.10
C THR A 107 5.80 8.94 -11.68
N VAL A 108 4.84 8.95 -10.74
CA VAL A 108 5.06 8.60 -9.34
C VAL A 108 5.50 7.14 -9.22
N GLN A 109 6.53 6.90 -8.40
CA GLN A 109 7.04 5.55 -8.18
C GLN A 109 6.22 4.86 -7.09
N LEU A 110 5.52 3.78 -7.44
CA LEU A 110 4.71 3.00 -6.50
C LEU A 110 5.54 1.87 -5.89
N TRP A 111 5.56 1.80 -4.56
CA TRP A 111 6.28 0.81 -3.80
C TRP A 111 5.33 -0.14 -3.10
N GLY A 112 5.65 -1.45 -3.11
CA GLY A 112 4.97 -2.45 -2.31
C GLY A 112 5.98 -3.36 -1.62
N ASN A 113 5.62 -3.90 -0.46
CA ASN A 113 6.47 -4.86 0.27
C ASN A 113 6.31 -6.28 -0.28
N GLY A 114 6.85 -6.48 -1.46
CA GLY A 114 6.58 -7.54 -2.40
C GLY A 114 5.61 -7.00 -3.45
N VAL A 115 6.13 -6.19 -4.38
CA VAL A 115 5.34 -5.46 -5.37
C VAL A 115 4.31 -6.33 -6.10
N ARG A 116 4.63 -7.59 -6.32
CA ARG A 116 3.71 -8.56 -6.93
C ARG A 116 2.49 -8.86 -6.05
N PHE A 117 2.61 -8.71 -4.72
CA PHE A 117 1.48 -8.86 -3.81
C PHE A 117 0.57 -7.62 -3.90
N ASP A 118 1.07 -6.45 -3.52
CA ASP A 118 0.25 -5.24 -3.44
C ASP A 118 -0.26 -4.81 -4.83
N MET A 119 0.65 -4.62 -5.79
CA MET A 119 0.27 -4.19 -7.14
C MET A 119 -0.51 -5.28 -7.88
N GLY A 120 -0.14 -6.55 -7.74
CA GLY A 120 -0.86 -7.65 -8.38
C GLY A 120 -2.30 -7.80 -7.87
N ILE A 121 -2.54 -7.60 -6.57
CA ILE A 121 -3.90 -7.60 -6.01
C ILE A 121 -4.69 -6.38 -6.50
N LEU A 122 -4.08 -5.20 -6.54
CA LEU A 122 -4.72 -4.01 -7.07
C LEU A 122 -5.06 -4.17 -8.55
N GLU A 123 -4.16 -4.69 -9.38
CA GLU A 123 -4.42 -4.96 -10.81
C GLU A 123 -5.64 -5.86 -11.00
N ASP A 124 -5.71 -6.99 -10.26
CA ASP A 124 -6.86 -7.89 -10.36
C ASP A 124 -8.14 -7.23 -9.84
N ALA A 125 -8.08 -6.41 -8.79
CA ALA A 125 -9.20 -5.65 -8.29
C ALA A 125 -9.72 -4.61 -9.31
N TYR A 126 -8.82 -3.85 -9.95
CA TYR A 126 -9.18 -2.93 -11.05
C TYR A 126 -9.83 -3.69 -12.21
N ARG A 127 -9.25 -4.81 -12.62
CA ARG A 127 -9.79 -5.68 -13.68
C ARG A 127 -11.18 -6.22 -13.33
N ALA A 128 -11.38 -6.70 -12.10
CA ALA A 128 -12.67 -7.19 -11.61
C ALA A 128 -13.76 -6.11 -11.62
N CYS A 129 -13.36 -4.84 -11.50
CA CYS A 129 -14.26 -3.69 -11.60
C CYS A 129 -14.41 -3.14 -13.03
N ASN A 130 -13.76 -3.73 -14.04
CA ASN A 130 -13.66 -3.20 -15.42
C ASN A 130 -13.08 -1.78 -15.45
N LEU A 131 -12.13 -1.49 -14.56
CA LEU A 131 -11.39 -0.24 -14.48
C LEU A 131 -9.96 -0.46 -14.97
N LYS A 132 -9.35 0.61 -15.48
CA LYS A 132 -7.93 0.61 -15.83
C LYS A 132 -7.12 1.12 -14.66
N GLU A 133 -5.99 0.47 -14.40
CA GLU A 133 -5.00 0.92 -13.42
C GLU A 133 -4.53 2.35 -13.75
N PRO A 134 -4.45 3.26 -12.76
CA PRO A 134 -4.07 4.65 -13.02
C PRO A 134 -2.55 4.86 -13.15
N TRP A 135 -1.73 3.86 -12.82
CA TRP A 135 -0.26 3.99 -12.87
C TRP A 135 0.36 3.28 -14.08
N ASN A 136 1.62 3.57 -14.33
CA ASN A 136 2.43 2.87 -15.30
C ASN A 136 3.23 1.76 -14.62
N PHE A 137 3.12 0.51 -15.08
CA PHE A 137 3.85 -0.64 -14.51
C PHE A 137 5.38 -0.44 -14.42
N ARG A 138 5.97 0.43 -15.27
CA ARG A 138 7.40 0.78 -15.19
C ARG A 138 7.75 1.59 -13.94
N CYS A 139 6.75 2.16 -13.29
CA CYS A 139 6.91 2.94 -12.06
C CYS A 139 6.83 2.08 -10.79
N GLU A 140 6.57 0.78 -10.90
CA GLU A 140 6.51 -0.12 -9.75
C GLU A 140 7.90 -0.38 -9.17
N ARG A 141 7.98 -0.41 -7.84
CA ARG A 141 9.20 -0.63 -7.05
C ARG A 141 8.95 -1.65 -5.96
N ASP A 142 9.95 -2.48 -5.70
CA ASP A 142 9.84 -3.56 -4.72
C ASP A 142 10.74 -3.31 -3.51
N VAL A 143 10.10 -3.23 -2.34
CA VAL A 143 10.75 -3.02 -1.05
C VAL A 143 11.72 -4.17 -0.73
N ARG A 144 11.32 -5.42 -0.97
CA ARG A 144 12.17 -6.61 -0.67
C ARG A 144 13.44 -6.63 -1.51
N THR A 145 13.33 -6.18 -2.76
CA THR A 145 14.51 -6.02 -3.62
C THR A 145 15.46 -4.97 -3.06
N LEU A 146 14.96 -3.80 -2.63
CA LEU A 146 15.80 -2.78 -2.02
C LEU A 146 16.45 -3.28 -0.73
N VAL A 147 15.68 -3.94 0.14
CA VAL A 147 16.19 -4.52 1.40
C VAL A 147 17.30 -5.54 1.14
N SER A 148 17.24 -6.31 0.05
CA SER A 148 18.26 -7.32 -0.25
C SER A 148 19.67 -6.74 -0.48
N PHE A 149 19.81 -5.45 -0.74
CA PHE A 149 21.11 -4.78 -0.91
C PHE A 149 21.77 -4.34 0.40
N ALA A 150 20.99 -4.20 1.49
CA ALA A 150 21.48 -3.83 2.83
C ALA A 150 20.49 -4.33 3.91
N PRO A 151 20.34 -5.65 4.08
CA PRO A 151 19.36 -6.23 5.00
C PRO A 151 19.60 -5.82 6.47
N GLU A 152 20.85 -5.62 6.86
CA GLU A 152 21.24 -5.19 8.19
C GLU A 152 20.64 -3.84 8.60
N VAL A 153 20.41 -2.94 7.65
CA VAL A 153 19.77 -1.63 7.93
C VAL A 153 18.34 -1.85 8.40
N LYS A 154 17.57 -2.70 7.72
CA LYS A 154 16.20 -3.04 8.14
C LYS A 154 16.19 -3.79 9.47
N ASP A 155 17.11 -4.75 9.68
CA ASP A 155 17.14 -5.58 10.88
C ASP A 155 17.37 -4.74 12.16
N HIS A 156 18.12 -3.63 12.03
CA HIS A 156 18.39 -2.69 13.12
C HIS A 156 17.45 -1.48 13.14
N PHE A 157 16.55 -1.35 12.17
CA PHE A 157 15.63 -0.23 12.11
C PHE A 157 14.56 -0.33 13.22
N PRO A 158 14.38 0.70 14.06
CA PRO A 158 13.46 0.64 15.18
C PRO A 158 12.02 0.47 14.70
N LYS A 159 11.34 -0.56 15.22
CA LYS A 159 9.90 -0.73 14.93
C LYS A 159 9.11 0.39 15.59
N PHE A 160 8.12 0.91 14.87
CA PHE A 160 7.15 1.88 15.37
C PHE A 160 5.81 1.68 14.65
N GLY A 161 4.76 2.33 15.15
CA GLY A 161 3.41 2.19 14.63
C GLY A 161 2.68 0.94 15.13
N THR A 162 1.48 0.74 14.63
CA THR A 162 0.62 -0.41 14.93
C THR A 162 0.71 -1.40 13.78
N GLU A 163 1.19 -2.59 14.01
CA GLU A 163 1.24 -3.67 13.01
C GLU A 163 -0.17 -3.92 12.45
N HIS A 164 -0.24 -4.19 11.14
CA HIS A 164 -1.47 -4.38 10.39
C HIS A 164 -2.38 -3.13 10.34
N ASN A 165 -1.75 -1.95 10.43
CA ASN A 165 -2.35 -0.69 10.04
C ASN A 165 -1.64 -0.22 8.76
N PRO A 166 -2.30 -0.21 7.59
CA PRO A 166 -1.62 0.06 6.31
C PRO A 166 -0.86 1.38 6.27
N ILE A 167 -1.33 2.42 6.99
CA ILE A 167 -0.61 3.70 7.05
C ILE A 167 0.65 3.60 7.91
N ASP A 168 0.57 2.94 9.06
CA ASP A 168 1.72 2.76 9.94
C ASP A 168 2.76 1.83 9.28
N ASP A 169 2.30 0.78 8.61
CA ASP A 169 3.15 -0.14 7.87
C ASP A 169 3.84 0.56 6.69
N CYS A 170 3.13 1.40 5.91
CA CYS A 170 3.74 2.27 4.90
C CYS A 170 4.84 3.16 5.51
N LYS A 171 4.56 3.86 6.62
CA LYS A 171 5.53 4.76 7.26
C LYS A 171 6.77 4.01 7.76
N TYR A 172 6.58 2.84 8.36
CA TYR A 172 7.67 1.98 8.79
C TYR A 172 8.53 1.52 7.59
N GLN A 173 7.88 1.09 6.51
CA GLN A 173 8.56 0.68 5.27
C GLN A 173 9.33 1.85 4.64
N ILE A 174 8.75 3.05 4.58
CA ILE A 174 9.42 4.27 4.10
C ILE A 174 10.69 4.55 4.90
N GLY A 175 10.60 4.44 6.23
CA GLY A 175 11.73 4.75 7.11
C GLY A 175 12.96 3.89 6.80
N TYR A 176 12.83 2.57 6.79
CA TYR A 176 13.99 1.72 6.48
C TYR A 176 14.39 1.74 4.99
N CYS A 177 13.45 1.94 4.05
CA CYS A 177 13.78 2.10 2.64
C CYS A 177 14.63 3.36 2.41
N THR A 178 14.28 4.48 3.05
CA THR A 178 15.08 5.72 3.01
C THR A 178 16.46 5.51 3.59
N ALA A 179 16.57 4.86 4.76
CA ALA A 179 17.85 4.58 5.39
C ALA A 179 18.76 3.68 4.52
N ILE A 180 18.19 2.64 3.89
CA ILE A 180 18.91 1.79 2.93
C ILE A 180 19.36 2.62 1.73
N TRP A 181 18.48 3.43 1.16
CA TRP A 181 18.79 4.26 0.00
C TRP A 181 19.92 5.25 0.27
N GLN A 182 19.88 5.91 1.43
CA GLN A 182 20.95 6.82 1.88
C GLN A 182 22.27 6.06 2.08
N ASN A 183 22.24 4.91 2.73
CA ASN A 183 23.44 4.07 2.93
C ASN A 183 24.08 3.68 1.58
N LEU A 184 23.28 3.24 0.61
CA LEU A 184 23.78 2.86 -0.72
C LEU A 184 24.35 4.03 -1.50
N LYS A 185 23.86 5.25 -1.28
CA LYS A 185 24.40 6.47 -1.91
C LYS A 185 25.58 7.09 -1.17
N GLY A 186 25.88 6.67 0.04
CA GLY A 186 26.92 7.23 0.89
C GLY A 186 26.58 8.64 1.40
N ILE A 187 25.30 8.92 1.63
CA ILE A 187 24.78 10.20 2.15
C ILE A 187 24.07 10.02 3.47
#